data_9e611c63ab710093606119adb56525ab
#
_entry.id   9e611c63ab710093606119adb56525ab
#
_cell.length_a   1.000
_cell.length_b   1.000
_cell.length_c   1.000
_cell.angle_alpha   90.00
_cell.angle_beta   90.00
_cell.angle_gamma   90.00
#
_symmetry.space_group_name_H-M   'P 1'
#
loop_
_entity.id
_entity.type
_entity.pdbx_description
1 polymer ?
#
loop_
_entity_poly.entity_id
_entity_poly.type
_entity_poly.pdbx_seq_one_letter_code
_entity_poly.pdbx_strand_id
1 'polypeptide(L)'
;MPDNSPGVDTDPETLRAFIADGLERARKRTHALTECDEEDLLKQHSPLMSPLVWDLAHVGSQEEIWLVRDVGKMEPLRCDIDQMYDAFEHPRSSRPSLPLLSPVDSRKYLAQVRAKALDILDRTPLEGSPLLDRGFAFGMIIQHEQQHDETMLATHQLRVGAPVLQARTLSADVLPTDRDSLAKEVLVPAGTFMMGTSVEPWALDNERPAHEVDVPGYWIDTIPVTNGAYRSFIDDGGYRNPRWWTVQGWSHVREAGLVAPKYWERDGDRWIRTRFGVVEPVPEDEPVQHVCWFEADAYARWAGRRLPTEAEWEKAARYDPQSGRSRRYPWGDEDPAPHHANLGGSALRPSPAGSYPGGASPLGVRQLIGDVWEWVSSDFRPYPGFNAFPYQEYSEVFFGSDYKVLRGGSWAVDPAACRGTFRNWDYPIRRQIFSGFRTARDAGPAEVR
;
A
#
# COMPACT_ATOMS: atom_id res chain seq x y z
N MET A 1 -8.31 24.20 -5.48
CA MET A 1 -7.08 24.12 -6.28
C MET A 1 -7.50 23.53 -7.60
N PRO A 2 -7.00 23.97 -8.76
CA PRO A 2 -7.33 23.31 -10.00
C PRO A 2 -6.85 21.85 -9.94
N ASP A 3 -7.63 20.96 -10.54
CA ASP A 3 -7.31 19.55 -10.72
C ASP A 3 -6.01 19.45 -11.53
N ASN A 4 -4.93 19.03 -10.87
CA ASN A 4 -3.59 18.95 -11.46
C ASN A 4 -3.18 17.51 -11.78
N SER A 5 -4.14 16.58 -11.82
CA SER A 5 -3.85 15.21 -12.24
C SER A 5 -3.30 15.18 -13.65
N PRO A 6 -2.41 14.23 -13.99
CA PRO A 6 -2.02 13.97 -15.37
C PRO A 6 -3.18 13.33 -16.16
N GLY A 7 -4.30 14.04 -16.26
CA GLY A 7 -5.43 13.68 -17.11
C GLY A 7 -5.00 13.57 -18.57
N VAL A 8 -5.84 12.95 -19.39
CA VAL A 8 -5.56 12.67 -20.81
C VAL A 8 -5.18 13.93 -21.62
N ASP A 9 -5.51 15.14 -21.14
CA ASP A 9 -5.32 16.43 -21.84
C ASP A 9 -4.44 17.44 -21.08
N THR A 10 -3.59 17.00 -20.12
CA THR A 10 -2.70 17.91 -19.38
C THR A 10 -1.62 18.46 -20.30
N ASP A 11 -1.48 19.80 -20.36
CA ASP A 11 -0.41 20.41 -21.15
C ASP A 11 0.99 20.05 -20.61
N PRO A 12 2.03 20.01 -21.47
CA PRO A 12 3.35 19.54 -21.08
C PRO A 12 4.01 20.34 -19.95
N GLU A 13 3.77 21.64 -19.83
CA GLU A 13 4.36 22.47 -18.78
C GLU A 13 3.72 22.15 -17.41
N THR A 14 2.41 22.07 -17.36
CA THR A 14 1.66 21.65 -16.16
C THR A 14 2.08 20.26 -15.72
N LEU A 15 2.24 19.32 -16.66
CA LEU A 15 2.71 17.97 -16.35
C LEU A 15 4.15 17.97 -15.79
N ARG A 16 5.08 18.77 -16.34
CA ARG A 16 6.43 18.91 -15.80
C ARG A 16 6.43 19.46 -14.38
N ALA A 17 5.65 20.51 -14.13
CA ALA A 17 5.52 21.09 -12.80
C ALA A 17 4.96 20.09 -11.80
N PHE A 18 3.95 19.31 -12.19
CA PHE A 18 3.37 18.23 -11.37
C PHE A 18 4.39 17.13 -11.04
N ILE A 19 5.17 16.68 -12.04
CA ILE A 19 6.25 15.70 -11.86
C ILE A 19 7.33 16.25 -10.90
N ALA A 20 7.80 17.49 -11.14
CA ALA A 20 8.84 18.12 -10.32
C ALA A 20 8.40 18.22 -8.84
N ASP A 21 7.15 18.64 -8.60
CA ASP A 21 6.58 18.70 -7.27
C ASP A 21 6.44 17.31 -6.63
N GLY A 22 6.03 16.30 -7.40
CA GLY A 22 5.97 14.90 -6.94
C GLY A 22 7.33 14.35 -6.51
N LEU A 23 8.36 14.57 -7.32
CA LEU A 23 9.75 14.20 -7.02
C LEU A 23 10.24 14.90 -5.73
N GLU A 24 9.96 16.20 -5.58
CA GLU A 24 10.37 16.96 -4.41
C GLU A 24 9.65 16.49 -3.13
N ARG A 25 8.34 16.23 -3.21
CA ARG A 25 7.57 15.71 -2.06
C ARG A 25 8.08 14.35 -1.60
N ALA A 26 8.35 13.42 -2.53
CA ALA A 26 8.91 12.11 -2.21
C ALA A 26 10.25 12.26 -1.47
N ARG A 27 11.19 13.01 -2.03
CA ARG A 27 12.51 13.23 -1.42
C ARG A 27 12.44 13.90 -0.06
N LYS A 28 11.57 14.89 0.10
CA LYS A 28 11.35 15.55 1.40
C LYS A 28 10.86 14.57 2.46
N ARG A 29 9.99 13.64 2.07
CA ARG A 29 9.50 12.60 2.96
C ARG A 29 10.60 11.60 3.32
N THR A 30 11.35 11.11 2.34
CA THR A 30 12.53 10.24 2.56
C THR A 30 13.51 10.87 3.56
N HIS A 31 13.80 12.18 3.40
CA HIS A 31 14.67 12.88 4.33
C HIS A 31 14.09 12.96 5.74
N ALA A 32 12.80 13.29 5.87
CA ALA A 32 12.13 13.34 7.17
C ALA A 32 12.11 11.98 7.89
N LEU A 33 11.93 10.89 7.15
CA LEU A 33 11.96 9.52 7.70
C LEU A 33 13.38 9.02 8.05
N THR A 34 14.40 9.66 7.53
CA THR A 34 15.81 9.34 7.82
C THR A 34 16.50 10.40 8.68
N GLU A 35 15.74 11.32 9.27
CA GLU A 35 16.24 12.31 10.25
C GLU A 35 16.21 11.71 11.66
N CYS A 36 17.14 10.80 11.92
CA CYS A 36 17.35 10.15 13.20
C CYS A 36 18.85 9.93 13.43
N ASP A 37 19.21 9.42 14.60
CA ASP A 37 20.60 9.17 14.96
C ASP A 37 21.27 8.20 13.98
N GLU A 38 22.58 8.40 13.74
CA GLU A 38 23.35 7.59 12.80
C GLU A 38 23.34 6.10 13.17
N GLU A 39 23.36 5.77 14.47
CA GLU A 39 23.24 4.40 14.94
C GLU A 39 21.94 3.75 14.48
N ASP A 40 20.81 4.45 14.59
CA ASP A 40 19.49 3.99 14.14
C ASP A 40 19.41 3.85 12.61
N LEU A 41 20.08 4.74 11.85
CA LEU A 41 20.14 4.65 10.38
C LEU A 41 20.89 3.41 9.90
N LEU A 42 21.99 3.07 10.56
CA LEU A 42 22.86 1.96 10.18
C LEU A 42 22.36 0.60 10.67
N LYS A 43 21.53 0.60 11.72
CA LYS A 43 21.05 -0.61 12.37
C LYS A 43 19.97 -1.31 11.56
N GLN A 44 20.08 -2.63 11.43
CA GLN A 44 18.96 -3.47 10.99
C GLN A 44 18.04 -3.76 12.18
N HIS A 45 16.92 -3.06 12.28
CA HIS A 45 15.95 -3.22 13.37
C HIS A 45 15.21 -4.55 13.35
N SER A 46 15.16 -5.20 12.18
CA SER A 46 14.59 -6.52 11.99
C SER A 46 15.17 -7.19 10.75
N PRO A 47 15.41 -8.51 10.74
CA PRO A 47 15.84 -9.22 9.53
C PRO A 47 14.83 -9.16 8.38
N LEU A 48 13.58 -8.72 8.66
CA LEU A 48 12.54 -8.51 7.66
C LEU A 48 12.68 -7.19 6.88
N MET A 49 13.52 -6.27 7.38
CA MET A 49 13.67 -4.92 6.81
C MET A 49 15.15 -4.61 6.57
N SER A 50 15.43 -3.67 5.70
CA SER A 50 16.79 -3.14 5.49
C SER A 50 17.17 -2.16 6.60
N PRO A 51 18.47 -1.86 6.80
CA PRO A 51 18.86 -0.63 7.45
C PRO A 51 18.31 0.59 6.70
N LEU A 52 17.87 1.62 7.41
CA LEU A 52 17.30 2.83 6.80
C LEU A 52 18.28 3.51 5.81
N VAL A 53 19.59 3.44 6.08
CA VAL A 53 20.63 3.98 5.19
C VAL A 53 20.68 3.24 3.85
N TRP A 54 20.34 1.95 3.82
CA TRP A 54 20.26 1.21 2.58
C TRP A 54 19.08 1.71 1.72
N ASP A 55 17.89 1.85 2.31
CA ASP A 55 16.73 2.38 1.61
C ASP A 55 16.99 3.82 1.11
N LEU A 56 17.66 4.65 1.94
CA LEU A 56 18.05 6.01 1.58
C LEU A 56 18.88 6.07 0.30
N ALA A 57 19.91 5.23 0.14
CA ALA A 57 20.74 5.23 -1.05
C ALA A 57 20.09 4.47 -2.23
N HIS A 58 19.30 3.43 -1.94
CA HIS A 58 18.61 2.64 -2.96
C HIS A 58 17.61 3.47 -3.78
N VAL A 59 16.82 4.34 -3.14
CA VAL A 59 15.89 5.21 -3.91
C VAL A 59 16.65 6.13 -4.86
N GLY A 60 17.84 6.61 -4.48
CA GLY A 60 18.71 7.38 -5.36
C GLY A 60 19.30 6.55 -6.50
N SER A 61 19.70 5.32 -6.23
CA SER A 61 20.22 4.39 -7.24
C SER A 61 19.17 4.10 -8.31
N GLN A 62 17.92 3.83 -7.93
CA GLN A 62 16.84 3.61 -8.88
C GLN A 62 16.48 4.87 -9.68
N GLU A 63 16.48 6.04 -9.04
CA GLU A 63 16.30 7.31 -9.73
C GLU A 63 17.42 7.57 -10.76
N GLU A 64 18.67 7.26 -10.41
CA GLU A 64 19.79 7.38 -11.34
C GLU A 64 19.64 6.44 -12.54
N ILE A 65 19.38 5.14 -12.29
CA ILE A 65 19.25 4.14 -13.34
C ILE A 65 18.18 4.57 -14.35
N TRP A 66 16.98 4.89 -13.89
CA TRP A 66 15.86 5.14 -14.77
C TRP A 66 15.83 6.54 -15.37
N LEU A 67 16.11 7.59 -14.57
CA LEU A 67 15.97 8.96 -15.06
C LEU A 67 17.27 9.50 -15.65
N VAL A 68 18.42 9.23 -15.05
CA VAL A 68 19.70 9.76 -15.53
C VAL A 68 20.24 8.93 -16.69
N ARG A 69 20.29 7.61 -16.54
CA ARG A 69 20.90 6.73 -17.53
C ARG A 69 19.92 6.36 -18.65
N ASP A 70 18.72 5.85 -18.31
CA ASP A 70 17.78 5.34 -19.32
C ASP A 70 17.00 6.46 -20.03
N VAL A 71 16.47 7.44 -19.33
CA VAL A 71 15.79 8.57 -19.95
C VAL A 71 16.81 9.57 -20.48
N GLY A 72 17.73 10.02 -19.63
CA GLY A 72 18.71 11.07 -19.96
C GLY A 72 19.86 10.62 -20.85
N LYS A 73 20.06 9.31 -21.02
CA LYS A 73 21.20 8.71 -21.77
C LYS A 73 22.55 9.25 -21.32
N MET A 74 22.70 9.51 -20.02
CA MET A 74 23.92 10.03 -19.42
C MET A 74 24.76 8.90 -18.80
N GLU A 75 26.05 9.17 -18.66
CA GLU A 75 26.96 8.26 -17.95
C GLU A 75 26.57 8.16 -16.45
N PRO A 76 26.81 7.01 -15.82
CA PRO A 76 26.58 6.83 -14.40
C PRO A 76 27.33 7.87 -13.54
N LEU A 77 26.67 8.38 -12.51
CA LEU A 77 27.33 9.17 -11.46
C LEU A 77 28.18 8.26 -10.55
N ARG A 78 27.68 7.07 -10.25
CA ARG A 78 28.28 6.10 -9.34
C ARG A 78 28.02 4.66 -9.78
N CYS A 79 28.76 4.15 -10.78
CA CYS A 79 28.66 2.75 -11.19
C CYS A 79 29.25 1.73 -10.19
N ASP A 80 30.05 2.19 -9.25
CA ASP A 80 30.67 1.37 -8.22
C ASP A 80 29.69 0.88 -7.14
N ILE A 81 28.47 1.45 -7.07
CA ILE A 81 27.46 1.09 -6.09
C ILE A 81 26.26 0.32 -6.69
N ASP A 82 26.19 0.11 -7.98
CA ASP A 82 25.02 -0.47 -8.67
C ASP A 82 24.61 -1.83 -8.05
N GLN A 83 25.55 -2.77 -7.97
CA GLN A 83 25.28 -4.08 -7.39
C GLN A 83 24.91 -3.99 -5.90
N MET A 84 25.50 -3.07 -5.16
CA MET A 84 25.29 -2.92 -3.71
C MET A 84 23.83 -2.57 -3.37
N TYR A 85 23.19 -1.80 -4.22
CA TYR A 85 21.80 -1.36 -4.02
C TYR A 85 20.80 -2.09 -4.91
N ASP A 86 21.20 -3.21 -5.52
CA ASP A 86 20.29 -4.11 -6.20
C ASP A 86 19.52 -4.96 -5.15
N ALA A 87 18.20 -4.80 -5.13
CA ALA A 87 17.33 -5.48 -4.19
C ALA A 87 17.22 -7.01 -4.45
N PHE A 88 17.52 -7.47 -5.66
CA PHE A 88 17.48 -8.88 -6.07
C PHE A 88 18.79 -9.58 -5.79
N GLU A 89 19.92 -8.90 -5.93
CA GLU A 89 21.25 -9.44 -5.62
C GLU A 89 21.42 -9.63 -4.09
N HIS A 90 20.84 -8.75 -3.29
CA HIS A 90 21.05 -8.74 -1.85
C HIS A 90 19.76 -8.90 -1.06
N PRO A 91 19.46 -10.09 -0.49
CA PRO A 91 18.35 -10.28 0.42
C PRO A 91 18.54 -9.39 1.67
N ARG A 92 17.43 -8.95 2.27
CA ARG A 92 17.44 -7.99 3.39
C ARG A 92 18.39 -8.39 4.52
N SER A 93 18.50 -9.70 4.81
CA SER A 93 19.36 -10.22 5.87
C SER A 93 20.87 -10.02 5.64
N SER A 94 21.31 -9.87 4.39
CA SER A 94 22.73 -9.65 4.04
C SER A 94 23.12 -8.18 3.96
N ARG A 95 22.16 -7.27 3.83
CA ARG A 95 22.40 -5.83 3.62
C ARG A 95 23.24 -5.16 4.70
N PRO A 96 23.16 -5.52 6.00
CA PRO A 96 24.03 -4.93 7.04
C PRO A 96 25.52 -5.20 6.87
N SER A 97 25.90 -6.25 6.13
CA SER A 97 27.31 -6.61 5.88
C SER A 97 27.91 -5.95 4.63
N LEU A 98 27.10 -5.22 3.87
CA LEU A 98 27.56 -4.52 2.67
C LEU A 98 28.34 -3.24 3.06
N PRO A 99 29.30 -2.80 2.24
CA PRO A 99 30.02 -1.55 2.45
C PRO A 99 29.15 -0.35 2.03
N LEU A 100 28.03 -0.14 2.74
CA LEU A 100 27.03 0.88 2.41
C LEU A 100 27.65 2.29 2.45
N LEU A 101 27.11 3.20 1.65
CA LEU A 101 27.44 4.61 1.76
C LEU A 101 27.09 5.13 3.16
N SER A 102 27.93 6.02 3.68
CA SER A 102 27.61 6.74 4.90
C SER A 102 26.32 7.56 4.73
N PRO A 103 25.59 7.89 5.81
CA PRO A 103 24.39 8.76 5.69
C PRO A 103 24.68 10.09 4.98
N VAL A 104 25.88 10.66 5.20
CA VAL A 104 26.32 11.91 4.55
C VAL A 104 26.53 11.71 3.04
N ASP A 105 27.24 10.65 2.67
CA ASP A 105 27.49 10.35 1.25
C ASP A 105 26.21 9.95 0.52
N SER A 106 25.31 9.21 1.17
CA SER A 106 23.99 8.89 0.63
C SER A 106 23.20 10.16 0.31
N ARG A 107 23.09 11.11 1.24
CA ARG A 107 22.39 12.38 1.02
C ARG A 107 23.03 13.22 -0.09
N LYS A 108 24.36 13.26 -0.15
CA LYS A 108 25.09 13.94 -1.23
C LYS A 108 24.81 13.31 -2.58
N TYR A 109 24.82 11.99 -2.65
CA TYR A 109 24.49 11.23 -3.86
C TYR A 109 23.05 11.52 -4.31
N LEU A 110 22.07 11.43 -3.41
CA LEU A 110 20.67 11.73 -3.70
C LEU A 110 20.49 13.15 -4.27
N ALA A 111 21.18 14.14 -3.69
CA ALA A 111 21.10 15.52 -4.17
C ALA A 111 21.68 15.68 -5.59
N GLN A 112 22.77 14.98 -5.91
CA GLN A 112 23.39 15.00 -7.24
C GLN A 112 22.48 14.33 -8.28
N VAL A 113 21.90 13.16 -7.95
CA VAL A 113 20.97 12.44 -8.82
C VAL A 113 19.74 13.31 -9.11
N ARG A 114 19.09 13.86 -8.06
CA ARG A 114 17.91 14.69 -8.19
C ARG A 114 18.15 15.94 -9.06
N ALA A 115 19.28 16.62 -8.89
CA ALA A 115 19.61 17.77 -9.74
C ALA A 115 19.70 17.37 -11.21
N LYS A 116 20.28 16.21 -11.53
CA LYS A 116 20.34 15.68 -12.89
C LYS A 116 18.95 15.27 -13.41
N ALA A 117 18.15 14.60 -12.58
CA ALA A 117 16.80 14.17 -12.96
C ALA A 117 15.90 15.37 -13.31
N LEU A 118 15.98 16.49 -12.57
CA LEU A 118 15.26 17.72 -12.87
C LEU A 118 15.76 18.38 -14.16
N ASP A 119 17.08 18.46 -14.38
CA ASP A 119 17.64 18.95 -15.64
C ASP A 119 17.18 18.13 -16.86
N ILE A 120 16.98 16.81 -16.68
CA ILE A 120 16.50 15.91 -17.72
C ILE A 120 15.01 16.12 -17.94
N LEU A 121 14.21 16.25 -16.87
CA LEU A 121 12.78 16.52 -16.94
C LEU A 121 12.50 17.78 -17.79
N ASP A 122 13.27 18.85 -17.59
CA ASP A 122 13.09 20.11 -18.30
C ASP A 122 13.30 19.98 -19.83
N ARG A 123 14.13 19.05 -20.26
CA ARG A 123 14.55 18.89 -21.66
C ARG A 123 13.90 17.73 -22.40
N THR A 124 13.39 16.74 -21.64
CA THR A 124 12.88 15.50 -22.23
C THR A 124 11.46 15.67 -22.75
N PRO A 125 11.14 15.27 -23.99
CA PRO A 125 9.75 15.17 -24.42
C PRO A 125 9.03 14.12 -23.55
N LEU A 126 7.82 14.43 -23.10
CA LEU A 126 7.00 13.51 -22.30
C LEU A 126 6.08 12.66 -23.21
N GLU A 127 6.62 12.23 -24.34
CA GLU A 127 5.95 11.47 -25.40
C GLU A 127 6.98 10.73 -26.27
N GLY A 128 6.52 9.95 -27.22
CA GLY A 128 7.39 9.31 -28.23
C GLY A 128 7.90 7.91 -27.90
N SER A 129 7.78 7.49 -26.67
CA SER A 129 8.03 6.09 -26.26
C SER A 129 7.22 5.74 -25.02
N PRO A 130 6.91 4.44 -24.76
CA PRO A 130 6.15 4.05 -23.57
C PRO A 130 6.78 4.51 -22.24
N LEU A 131 8.11 4.57 -22.18
CA LEU A 131 8.85 5.01 -20.98
C LEU A 131 8.69 6.52 -20.73
N LEU A 132 8.51 7.31 -21.79
CA LEU A 132 8.39 8.77 -21.73
C LEU A 132 6.92 9.23 -21.72
N ASP A 133 6.02 8.38 -22.22
CA ASP A 133 4.62 8.76 -22.40
C ASP A 133 4.03 9.28 -21.09
N ARG A 134 3.57 10.54 -21.13
CA ARG A 134 3.05 11.27 -19.97
C ARG A 134 3.96 11.24 -18.74
N GLY A 135 5.28 11.17 -18.95
CA GLY A 135 6.25 11.14 -17.88
C GLY A 135 6.26 9.86 -17.08
N PHE A 136 5.88 8.70 -17.67
CA PHE A 136 5.77 7.41 -16.97
C PHE A 136 7.01 7.08 -16.11
N ALA A 137 8.23 7.21 -16.66
CA ALA A 137 9.44 6.89 -15.90
C ALA A 137 9.58 7.74 -14.63
N PHE A 138 9.25 9.03 -14.71
CA PHE A 138 9.27 9.94 -13.56
C PHE A 138 8.17 9.55 -12.55
N GLY A 139 6.95 9.25 -13.03
CA GLY A 139 5.85 8.78 -12.19
C GLY A 139 6.17 7.45 -11.49
N MET A 140 6.84 6.54 -12.19
CA MET A 140 7.32 5.27 -11.63
C MET A 140 8.34 5.51 -10.49
N ILE A 141 9.28 6.42 -10.69
CA ILE A 141 10.29 6.75 -9.65
C ILE A 141 9.64 7.44 -8.45
N ILE A 142 8.69 8.35 -8.66
CA ILE A 142 7.92 8.94 -7.56
C ILE A 142 7.23 7.84 -6.75
N GLN A 143 6.54 6.91 -7.41
CA GLN A 143 5.86 5.80 -6.76
C GLN A 143 6.84 4.88 -6.03
N HIS A 144 7.98 4.57 -6.64
CA HIS A 144 9.01 3.73 -6.05
C HIS A 144 9.58 4.35 -4.76
N GLU A 145 9.94 5.64 -4.77
CA GLU A 145 10.44 6.34 -3.58
C GLU A 145 9.36 6.35 -2.47
N GLN A 146 8.09 6.60 -2.80
CA GLN A 146 6.99 6.58 -1.84
C GLN A 146 6.70 5.17 -1.27
N GLN A 147 6.89 4.11 -2.04
CA GLN A 147 6.80 2.72 -1.55
C GLN A 147 7.94 2.41 -0.56
N HIS A 148 9.15 2.94 -0.80
CA HIS A 148 10.24 2.85 0.14
C HIS A 148 10.02 3.69 1.40
N ASP A 149 9.36 4.84 1.31
CA ASP A 149 8.95 5.63 2.47
C ASP A 149 7.97 4.85 3.37
N GLU A 150 7.03 4.08 2.80
CA GLU A 150 6.19 3.15 3.58
C GLU A 150 7.04 2.04 4.21
N THR A 151 8.01 1.50 3.49
CA THR A 151 8.97 0.51 4.01
C THR A 151 9.78 1.07 5.19
N MET A 152 10.24 2.31 5.10
CA MET A 152 10.93 3.00 6.21
C MET A 152 10.02 3.21 7.42
N LEU A 153 8.75 3.54 7.21
CA LEU A 153 7.75 3.59 8.29
C LEU A 153 7.57 2.23 8.97
N ALA A 154 7.51 1.14 8.20
CA ALA A 154 7.45 -0.21 8.77
C ALA A 154 8.74 -0.54 9.57
N THR A 155 9.91 -0.05 9.15
CA THR A 155 11.16 -0.17 9.89
C THR A 155 11.11 0.62 11.20
N HIS A 156 10.59 1.85 11.19
CA HIS A 156 10.38 2.64 12.40
C HIS A 156 9.38 1.98 13.36
N GLN A 157 8.34 1.32 12.86
CA GLN A 157 7.41 0.56 13.69
C GLN A 157 8.07 -0.65 14.36
N LEU A 158 9.08 -1.25 13.72
CA LEU A 158 9.87 -2.37 14.27
C LEU A 158 10.97 -1.91 15.22
N ARG A 159 11.32 -0.63 15.19
CA ARG A 159 12.34 -0.04 16.04
C ARG A 159 11.92 -0.09 17.51
N VAL A 160 12.84 -0.49 18.37
CA VAL A 160 12.66 -0.47 19.84
C VAL A 160 13.31 0.79 20.39
N GLY A 161 12.62 1.52 21.24
CA GLY A 161 13.12 2.73 21.88
C GLY A 161 12.10 3.87 21.91
N ALA A 162 12.56 5.05 22.28
CA ALA A 162 11.72 6.24 22.35
C ALA A 162 11.19 6.64 20.96
N PRO A 163 10.00 7.25 20.88
CA PRO A 163 9.45 7.73 19.61
C PRO A 163 10.39 8.73 18.91
N VAL A 164 10.61 8.54 17.60
CA VAL A 164 11.37 9.48 16.75
C VAL A 164 10.46 10.20 15.74
N LEU A 165 9.26 9.66 15.50
CA LEU A 165 8.27 10.26 14.61
C LEU A 165 7.16 10.93 15.42
N GLN A 166 6.63 12.03 14.88
CA GLN A 166 5.53 12.78 15.49
C GLN A 166 4.24 12.59 14.70
N ALA A 167 3.21 12.03 15.35
CA ALA A 167 1.89 11.89 14.78
C ALA A 167 1.12 13.22 14.80
N ARG A 168 0.40 13.52 13.71
CA ARG A 168 -0.59 14.60 13.69
C ARG A 168 -1.97 14.08 14.10
N THR A 169 -2.76 14.93 14.71
CA THR A 169 -4.15 14.61 15.02
C THR A 169 -4.98 14.57 13.74
N LEU A 170 -5.86 13.59 13.63
CA LEU A 170 -6.85 13.53 12.55
C LEU A 170 -7.82 14.72 12.67
N SER A 171 -8.25 15.26 11.55
CA SER A 171 -9.24 16.32 11.52
C SER A 171 -10.62 15.79 11.93
N ALA A 172 -11.38 16.59 12.67
CA ALA A 172 -12.70 16.17 13.16
C ALA A 172 -13.75 16.00 12.04
N ASP A 173 -13.58 16.69 10.92
CA ASP A 173 -14.49 16.66 9.77
C ASP A 173 -14.43 15.36 8.96
N VAL A 174 -13.37 14.59 9.11
CA VAL A 174 -13.25 13.27 8.45
C VAL A 174 -13.73 12.11 9.33
N LEU A 175 -14.00 12.35 10.62
CA LEU A 175 -14.44 11.32 11.55
C LEU A 175 -15.89 10.87 11.25
N PRO A 176 -16.25 9.63 11.59
CA PRO A 176 -17.58 9.12 11.31
C PRO A 176 -18.62 9.80 12.19
N THR A 177 -19.62 10.44 11.57
CA THR A 177 -20.77 11.04 12.26
C THR A 177 -22.03 10.18 12.18
N ASP A 178 -22.02 9.16 11.33
CA ASP A 178 -23.16 8.31 10.98
C ASP A 178 -22.88 6.81 11.14
N ARG A 179 -21.85 6.44 11.90
CA ARG A 179 -21.37 5.04 12.02
C ARG A 179 -22.48 4.08 12.45
N ASP A 180 -23.30 4.48 13.42
CA ASP A 180 -24.36 3.63 13.95
C ASP A 180 -25.52 3.42 12.95
N SER A 181 -25.61 4.27 11.94
CA SER A 181 -26.60 4.18 10.86
C SER A 181 -26.07 3.46 9.61
N LEU A 182 -24.76 3.16 9.54
CA LEU A 182 -24.19 2.43 8.41
C LEU A 182 -24.70 1.00 8.38
N ALA A 183 -25.11 0.55 7.19
CA ALA A 183 -25.34 -0.87 6.95
C ALA A 183 -24.05 -1.65 7.25
N LYS A 184 -24.17 -2.83 7.86
CA LYS A 184 -23.00 -3.66 8.17
C LYS A 184 -22.32 -4.17 6.91
N GLU A 185 -23.07 -4.44 5.88
CA GLU A 185 -22.62 -4.97 4.59
C GLU A 185 -23.42 -4.36 3.44
N VAL A 186 -22.84 -4.37 2.25
CA VAL A 186 -23.42 -3.84 1.01
C VAL A 186 -23.49 -4.98 -0.01
N LEU A 187 -24.61 -5.07 -0.71
CA LEU A 187 -24.77 -5.98 -1.85
C LEU A 187 -24.09 -5.39 -3.09
N VAL A 188 -23.11 -6.11 -3.62
CA VAL A 188 -22.53 -5.84 -4.94
C VAL A 188 -23.23 -6.72 -5.96
N PRO A 189 -23.87 -6.12 -7.00
CA PRO A 189 -24.67 -6.88 -7.94
C PRO A 189 -23.78 -7.80 -8.81
N ALA A 190 -24.36 -8.94 -9.22
CA ALA A 190 -23.72 -9.82 -10.20
C ALA A 190 -23.51 -9.11 -11.53
N GLY A 191 -22.58 -9.60 -12.32
CA GLY A 191 -22.34 -9.17 -13.70
C GLY A 191 -20.91 -8.73 -13.95
N THR A 192 -20.65 -8.44 -15.21
CA THR A 192 -19.33 -8.07 -15.73
C THR A 192 -18.94 -6.64 -15.36
N PHE A 193 -17.67 -6.42 -15.10
CA PHE A 193 -17.09 -5.09 -14.95
C PHE A 193 -15.67 -5.04 -15.54
N MET A 194 -15.15 -3.84 -15.79
CA MET A 194 -13.78 -3.63 -16.23
C MET A 194 -12.84 -3.57 -15.04
N MET A 195 -11.97 -4.57 -14.89
CA MET A 195 -10.92 -4.68 -13.90
C MET A 195 -9.59 -4.19 -14.49
N GLY A 196 -8.76 -3.56 -13.66
CA GLY A 196 -7.48 -2.99 -14.12
C GLY A 196 -7.65 -1.70 -14.91
N THR A 197 -6.59 -1.30 -15.62
CA THR A 197 -6.59 -0.08 -16.43
C THR A 197 -5.72 -0.21 -17.67
N SER A 198 -6.13 0.48 -18.76
CA SER A 198 -5.31 0.69 -19.95
C SER A 198 -5.08 2.18 -20.24
N VAL A 199 -5.65 3.06 -19.42
CA VAL A 199 -5.64 4.51 -19.65
C VAL A 199 -4.92 5.32 -18.57
N GLU A 200 -4.76 4.76 -17.36
CA GLU A 200 -4.04 5.44 -16.27
C GLU A 200 -2.56 5.59 -16.64
N PRO A 201 -2.03 6.80 -16.80
CA PRO A 201 -0.67 7.01 -17.36
C PRO A 201 0.42 6.36 -16.52
N TRP A 202 0.33 6.45 -15.20
CA TRP A 202 1.33 5.96 -14.26
C TRP A 202 0.98 4.60 -13.64
N ALA A 203 -0.02 3.90 -14.20
CA ALA A 203 -0.29 2.53 -13.77
C ALA A 203 0.91 1.62 -14.05
N LEU A 204 1.24 0.81 -13.08
CA LEU A 204 2.30 -0.18 -13.18
C LEU A 204 1.85 -1.36 -14.03
N ASP A 205 2.78 -2.18 -14.47
CA ASP A 205 2.51 -3.28 -15.40
C ASP A 205 1.46 -4.27 -14.88
N ASN A 206 1.49 -4.56 -13.58
CA ASN A 206 0.57 -5.51 -12.94
C ASN A 206 -0.88 -5.00 -12.83
N GLU A 207 -1.13 -3.71 -13.07
CA GLU A 207 -2.47 -3.12 -13.12
C GLU A 207 -3.09 -3.21 -14.52
N ARG A 208 -2.33 -3.68 -15.51
CA ARG A 208 -2.62 -3.67 -16.94
C ARG A 208 -2.69 -5.09 -17.53
N PRO A 209 -3.43 -5.24 -18.66
CA PRO A 209 -4.39 -4.29 -19.23
C PRO A 209 -5.74 -4.31 -18.50
N ALA A 210 -6.60 -3.33 -18.80
CA ALA A 210 -8.01 -3.44 -18.42
C ALA A 210 -8.65 -4.63 -19.15
N HIS A 211 -9.45 -5.41 -18.43
CA HIS A 211 -10.11 -6.60 -18.97
C HIS A 211 -11.46 -6.83 -18.30
N GLU A 212 -12.34 -7.52 -18.97
CA GLU A 212 -13.65 -7.86 -18.43
C GLU A 212 -13.57 -9.04 -17.46
N VAL A 213 -14.23 -8.90 -16.30
CA VAL A 213 -14.38 -9.96 -15.32
C VAL A 213 -15.83 -10.09 -14.92
N ASP A 214 -16.39 -11.29 -15.04
CA ASP A 214 -17.74 -11.61 -14.54
C ASP A 214 -17.64 -12.01 -13.06
N VAL A 215 -18.40 -11.32 -12.20
CA VAL A 215 -18.38 -11.54 -10.75
C VAL A 215 -19.80 -11.86 -10.28
N PRO A 216 -20.03 -13.00 -9.63
CA PRO A 216 -21.30 -13.31 -8.97
C PRO A 216 -21.71 -12.24 -7.96
N GLY A 217 -23.00 -12.12 -7.65
CA GLY A 217 -23.46 -11.22 -6.60
C GLY A 217 -22.94 -11.66 -5.22
N TYR A 218 -22.49 -10.71 -4.43
CA TYR A 218 -21.93 -10.95 -3.10
C TYR A 218 -22.20 -9.77 -2.16
N TRP A 219 -22.10 -10.03 -0.88
CA TRP A 219 -22.10 -9.01 0.16
C TRP A 219 -20.68 -8.74 0.62
N ILE A 220 -20.36 -7.49 0.86
CA ILE A 220 -19.05 -7.05 1.38
C ILE A 220 -19.26 -6.11 2.57
N ASP A 221 -18.38 -6.18 3.58
CA ASP A 221 -18.42 -5.27 4.71
C ASP A 221 -18.32 -3.81 4.25
N THR A 222 -19.17 -2.96 4.82
CA THR A 222 -19.17 -1.51 4.52
C THR A 222 -17.87 -0.84 4.98
N ILE A 223 -17.29 -1.32 6.08
CA ILE A 223 -16.06 -0.82 6.70
C ILE A 223 -15.06 -1.96 6.91
N PRO A 224 -13.77 -1.69 7.06
CA PRO A 224 -12.80 -2.71 7.43
C PRO A 224 -13.10 -3.32 8.81
N VAL A 225 -12.62 -4.54 9.04
CA VAL A 225 -12.74 -5.20 10.36
C VAL A 225 -12.01 -4.37 11.41
N THR A 226 -12.73 -4.04 12.50
CA THR A 226 -12.18 -3.20 13.57
C THR A 226 -11.42 -3.99 14.63
N ASN A 227 -10.59 -3.32 15.41
CA ASN A 227 -9.90 -3.93 16.55
C ASN A 227 -10.87 -4.57 17.54
N GLY A 228 -12.01 -3.91 17.82
CA GLY A 228 -13.03 -4.46 18.72
C GLY A 228 -13.66 -5.75 18.20
N ALA A 229 -13.96 -5.81 16.89
CA ALA A 229 -14.45 -7.01 16.25
C ALA A 229 -13.39 -8.13 16.25
N TYR A 230 -12.13 -7.78 15.97
CA TYR A 230 -11.03 -8.74 15.98
C TYR A 230 -10.73 -9.27 17.40
N ARG A 231 -10.85 -8.42 18.43
CA ARG A 231 -10.75 -8.83 19.83
C ARG A 231 -11.79 -9.93 20.18
N SER A 232 -13.01 -9.80 19.68
CA SER A 232 -14.04 -10.85 19.89
C SER A 232 -13.61 -12.22 19.35
N PHE A 233 -12.93 -12.26 18.19
CA PHE A 233 -12.33 -13.48 17.66
C PHE A 233 -11.23 -14.04 18.58
N ILE A 234 -10.37 -13.19 19.14
CA ILE A 234 -9.32 -13.60 20.08
C ILE A 234 -9.96 -14.19 21.35
N ASP A 235 -10.93 -13.47 21.94
CA ASP A 235 -11.57 -13.84 23.21
C ASP A 235 -12.39 -15.13 23.07
N ASP A 236 -12.97 -15.41 21.89
CA ASP A 236 -13.63 -16.70 21.56
C ASP A 236 -12.63 -17.84 21.24
N GLY A 237 -11.36 -17.60 21.48
CA GLY A 237 -10.30 -18.62 21.33
C GLY A 237 -9.84 -18.83 19.89
N GLY A 238 -9.98 -17.85 19.02
CA GLY A 238 -9.62 -17.92 17.59
C GLY A 238 -8.22 -18.47 17.33
N TYR A 239 -7.22 -18.04 18.10
CA TYR A 239 -5.84 -18.53 17.98
C TYR A 239 -5.60 -19.91 18.62
N ARG A 240 -6.58 -20.47 19.30
CA ARG A 240 -6.47 -21.79 19.99
C ARG A 240 -7.28 -22.89 19.32
N ASN A 241 -8.12 -22.54 18.35
CA ASN A 241 -9.03 -23.46 17.69
C ASN A 241 -8.64 -23.69 16.23
N PRO A 242 -8.04 -24.87 15.89
CA PRO A 242 -7.55 -25.16 14.54
C PRO A 242 -8.64 -25.15 13.45
N ARG A 243 -9.90 -25.27 13.82
CA ARG A 243 -11.02 -25.37 12.87
C ARG A 243 -11.17 -24.10 11.99
N TRP A 244 -10.67 -22.97 12.46
CA TRP A 244 -10.76 -21.70 11.74
C TRP A 244 -9.65 -21.50 10.72
N TRP A 245 -8.56 -22.25 10.86
CA TRP A 245 -7.34 -22.06 10.10
C TRP A 245 -7.23 -23.06 8.95
N THR A 246 -6.57 -22.66 7.86
CA THR A 246 -6.05 -23.64 6.91
C THR A 246 -4.94 -24.47 7.58
N VAL A 247 -4.59 -25.61 7.00
CA VAL A 247 -3.48 -26.43 7.52
C VAL A 247 -2.19 -25.63 7.62
N GLN A 248 -1.87 -24.86 6.57
CA GLN A 248 -0.68 -24.01 6.52
C GLN A 248 -0.76 -22.87 7.55
N GLY A 249 -1.91 -22.20 7.65
CA GLY A 249 -2.13 -21.13 8.63
C GLY A 249 -2.00 -21.62 10.06
N TRP A 250 -2.54 -22.82 10.37
CA TRP A 250 -2.39 -23.41 11.69
C TRP A 250 -0.95 -23.77 12.03
N SER A 251 -0.20 -24.35 11.08
CA SER A 251 1.24 -24.61 11.24
C SER A 251 1.99 -23.32 11.57
N HIS A 252 1.76 -22.26 10.76
CA HIS A 252 2.38 -20.95 10.97
C HIS A 252 2.06 -20.35 12.36
N VAL A 253 0.78 -20.36 12.76
CA VAL A 253 0.37 -19.86 14.08
C VAL A 253 1.12 -20.57 15.22
N ARG A 254 1.25 -21.91 15.11
CA ARG A 254 1.94 -22.71 16.11
C ARG A 254 3.44 -22.46 16.14
N GLU A 255 4.07 -22.44 15.00
CA GLU A 255 5.52 -22.24 14.83
C GLU A 255 5.95 -20.85 15.27
N ALA A 256 5.18 -19.83 14.91
CA ALA A 256 5.46 -18.44 15.26
C ALA A 256 4.89 -18.01 16.63
N GLY A 257 4.14 -18.90 17.31
CA GLY A 257 3.56 -18.63 18.63
C GLY A 257 2.56 -17.47 18.64
N LEU A 258 1.75 -17.31 17.56
CA LEU A 258 0.85 -16.18 17.43
C LEU A 258 -0.34 -16.32 18.39
N VAL A 259 -0.70 -15.22 19.04
CA VAL A 259 -1.82 -15.14 19.99
C VAL A 259 -2.70 -13.90 19.80
N ALA A 260 -2.23 -12.91 19.03
CA ALA A 260 -2.90 -11.63 18.76
C ALA A 260 -2.23 -10.95 17.55
N PRO A 261 -2.78 -9.85 16.98
CA PRO A 261 -2.10 -9.01 16.02
C PRO A 261 -0.72 -8.59 16.51
N LYS A 262 0.23 -8.38 15.58
CA LYS A 262 1.59 -7.95 15.95
C LYS A 262 1.52 -6.62 16.71
N TYR A 263 2.39 -6.47 17.70
CA TYR A 263 2.48 -5.32 18.62
C TYR A 263 1.35 -5.21 19.67
N TRP A 264 0.41 -6.16 19.72
CA TRP A 264 -0.57 -6.23 20.81
C TRP A 264 -0.04 -7.08 21.97
N GLU A 265 -0.23 -6.58 23.18
CA GLU A 265 0.16 -7.27 24.42
C GLU A 265 -0.97 -7.16 25.45
N ARG A 266 -1.00 -8.10 26.41
CA ARG A 266 -1.92 -8.03 27.55
C ARG A 266 -1.31 -7.20 28.68
N ASP A 267 -2.07 -6.21 29.15
CA ASP A 267 -1.82 -5.49 30.40
C ASP A 267 -3.02 -5.70 31.33
N GLY A 268 -2.93 -6.72 32.19
CA GLY A 268 -4.06 -7.20 32.98
C GLY A 268 -5.20 -7.65 32.07
N ASP A 269 -6.38 -7.05 32.23
CA ASP A 269 -7.57 -7.35 31.44
C ASP A 269 -7.69 -6.55 30.15
N ARG A 270 -6.72 -5.68 29.85
CA ARG A 270 -6.75 -4.81 28.68
C ARG A 270 -5.77 -5.28 27.62
N TRP A 271 -6.10 -4.95 26.37
CA TRP A 271 -5.14 -4.97 25.28
C TRP A 271 -4.49 -3.61 25.13
N ILE A 272 -3.16 -3.59 25.08
CA ILE A 272 -2.33 -2.44 24.71
C ILE A 272 -1.59 -2.76 23.43
N ARG A 273 -1.15 -1.71 22.73
CA ARG A 273 -0.26 -1.85 21.55
C ARG A 273 0.92 -0.91 21.67
N THR A 274 2.03 -1.31 21.06
CA THR A 274 3.16 -0.39 20.82
C THR A 274 3.06 0.15 19.40
N ARG A 275 2.96 1.47 19.28
CA ARG A 275 2.89 2.18 18.00
C ARG A 275 4.01 3.21 17.94
N PHE A 276 5.00 2.98 17.07
CA PHE A 276 6.18 3.85 16.91
C PHE A 276 6.86 4.23 18.24
N GLY A 277 7.02 3.25 19.14
CA GLY A 277 7.59 3.45 20.47
C GLY A 277 6.63 3.99 21.54
N VAL A 278 5.40 4.32 21.17
CA VAL A 278 4.36 4.75 22.12
C VAL A 278 3.49 3.54 22.51
N VAL A 279 3.39 3.28 23.82
CA VAL A 279 2.47 2.27 24.37
C VAL A 279 1.13 2.94 24.65
N GLU A 280 0.06 2.39 24.09
CA GLU A 280 -1.30 2.94 24.22
C GLU A 280 -2.34 1.81 24.29
N PRO A 281 -3.53 2.04 24.90
CA PRO A 281 -4.65 1.12 24.77
C PRO A 281 -5.00 0.88 23.30
N VAL A 282 -5.39 -0.35 22.94
CA VAL A 282 -5.86 -0.65 21.59
C VAL A 282 -7.21 0.04 21.36
N PRO A 283 -7.33 1.00 20.41
CA PRO A 283 -8.60 1.64 20.08
C PRO A 283 -9.56 0.64 19.43
N GLU A 284 -10.76 0.51 19.95
CA GLU A 284 -11.71 -0.51 19.47
C GLU A 284 -12.26 -0.22 18.07
N ASP A 285 -12.34 1.04 17.71
CA ASP A 285 -12.98 1.53 16.49
C ASP A 285 -12.04 1.72 15.30
N GLU A 286 -10.73 1.60 15.48
CA GLU A 286 -9.79 1.59 14.36
C GLU A 286 -9.82 0.26 13.61
N PRO A 287 -9.56 0.23 12.29
CA PRO A 287 -9.28 -1.00 11.57
C PRO A 287 -8.16 -1.81 12.23
N VAL A 288 -8.34 -3.12 12.33
CA VAL A 288 -7.26 -3.99 12.77
C VAL A 288 -6.12 -3.93 11.76
N GLN A 289 -4.89 -3.79 12.25
CA GLN A 289 -3.70 -3.82 11.41
C GLN A 289 -2.62 -4.73 11.98
N HIS A 290 -1.60 -5.02 11.15
CA HIS A 290 -0.51 -5.92 11.52
C HIS A 290 -0.97 -7.36 11.74
N VAL A 291 -1.94 -7.79 10.95
CA VAL A 291 -2.37 -9.18 10.81
C VAL A 291 -1.88 -9.74 9.48
N CYS A 292 -1.48 -11.01 9.47
CA CYS A 292 -1.12 -11.70 8.24
C CYS A 292 -2.37 -12.23 7.50
N TRP A 293 -2.18 -12.73 6.27
CA TRP A 293 -3.27 -13.28 5.48
C TRP A 293 -3.99 -14.45 6.18
N PHE A 294 -3.23 -15.34 6.83
CA PHE A 294 -3.80 -16.46 7.57
C PHE A 294 -4.67 -16.02 8.75
N GLU A 295 -4.30 -14.95 9.44
CA GLU A 295 -5.07 -14.36 10.53
C GLU A 295 -6.38 -13.74 10.00
N ALA A 296 -6.32 -13.06 8.86
CA ALA A 296 -7.50 -12.50 8.20
C ALA A 296 -8.47 -13.59 7.71
N ASP A 297 -7.97 -14.66 7.07
CA ASP A 297 -8.78 -15.80 6.61
C ASP A 297 -9.42 -16.57 7.78
N ALA A 298 -8.66 -16.76 8.89
CA ALA A 298 -9.19 -17.41 10.07
C ALA A 298 -10.31 -16.62 10.75
N TYR A 299 -10.14 -15.30 10.86
CA TYR A 299 -11.21 -14.42 11.33
C TYR A 299 -12.46 -14.52 10.44
N ALA A 300 -12.28 -14.44 9.13
CA ALA A 300 -13.38 -14.52 8.19
C ALA A 300 -14.16 -15.84 8.34
N ARG A 301 -13.48 -16.98 8.46
CA ARG A 301 -14.10 -18.29 8.72
C ARG A 301 -14.81 -18.35 10.06
N TRP A 302 -14.22 -17.78 11.13
CA TRP A 302 -14.86 -17.70 12.43
C TRP A 302 -16.17 -16.90 12.37
N ALA A 303 -16.18 -15.80 11.62
CA ALA A 303 -17.36 -14.98 11.39
C ALA A 303 -18.40 -15.60 10.45
N GLY A 304 -18.16 -16.83 9.94
CA GLY A 304 -19.03 -17.46 8.94
C GLY A 304 -18.99 -16.78 7.57
N ARG A 305 -17.87 -16.16 7.25
CA ARG A 305 -17.63 -15.36 6.04
C ARG A 305 -16.34 -15.83 5.33
N ARG A 306 -15.91 -15.08 4.35
CA ARG A 306 -14.64 -15.26 3.63
C ARG A 306 -13.96 -13.92 3.33
N LEU A 307 -12.71 -13.95 2.92
CA LEU A 307 -12.09 -12.79 2.30
C LEU A 307 -12.70 -12.56 0.91
N PRO A 308 -12.85 -11.31 0.44
CA PRO A 308 -13.21 -11.04 -0.95
C PRO A 308 -12.09 -11.52 -1.87
N THR A 309 -12.43 -11.90 -3.10
CA THR A 309 -11.44 -12.02 -4.17
C THR A 309 -10.95 -10.64 -4.57
N GLU A 310 -9.83 -10.57 -5.28
CA GLU A 310 -9.30 -9.30 -5.80
C GLU A 310 -10.32 -8.61 -6.73
N ALA A 311 -10.98 -9.37 -7.60
CA ALA A 311 -12.01 -8.86 -8.50
C ALA A 311 -13.25 -8.32 -7.76
N GLU A 312 -13.68 -9.01 -6.70
CA GLU A 312 -14.77 -8.53 -5.85
C GLU A 312 -14.37 -7.23 -5.13
N TRP A 313 -13.17 -7.17 -4.58
CA TRP A 313 -12.69 -5.95 -3.92
C TRP A 313 -12.67 -4.78 -4.91
N GLU A 314 -12.10 -4.96 -6.11
CA GLU A 314 -12.01 -3.89 -7.10
C GLU A 314 -13.38 -3.48 -7.64
N LYS A 315 -14.30 -4.44 -7.85
CA LYS A 315 -15.68 -4.14 -8.26
C LYS A 315 -16.41 -3.31 -7.20
N ALA A 316 -16.29 -3.69 -5.91
CA ALA A 316 -16.89 -2.93 -4.81
C ALA A 316 -16.34 -1.51 -4.70
N ALA A 317 -15.06 -1.34 -5.03
CA ALA A 317 -14.38 -0.05 -4.97
C ALA A 317 -14.74 0.89 -6.14
N ARG A 318 -14.75 0.37 -7.36
CA ARG A 318 -14.69 1.21 -8.56
C ARG A 318 -15.95 1.16 -9.43
N TYR A 319 -16.69 0.04 -9.41
CA TYR A 319 -17.82 -0.12 -10.31
C TYR A 319 -18.99 0.77 -9.92
N ASP A 320 -19.42 1.59 -10.87
CA ASP A 320 -20.61 2.42 -10.74
C ASP A 320 -21.79 1.76 -11.49
N PRO A 321 -22.77 1.21 -10.77
CA PRO A 321 -23.90 0.56 -11.39
C PRO A 321 -24.83 1.50 -12.18
N GLN A 322 -24.76 2.82 -11.92
CA GLN A 322 -25.57 3.80 -12.64
C GLN A 322 -25.03 4.07 -14.05
N SER A 323 -23.68 4.19 -14.15
CA SER A 323 -23.02 4.46 -15.43
C SER A 323 -22.54 3.17 -16.15
N GLY A 324 -22.47 2.04 -15.44
CA GLY A 324 -21.87 0.79 -15.93
C GLY A 324 -20.35 0.87 -16.11
N ARG A 325 -19.68 1.87 -15.55
CA ARG A 325 -18.24 2.12 -15.71
C ARG A 325 -17.47 1.90 -14.42
N SER A 326 -16.17 1.58 -14.53
CA SER A 326 -15.23 1.58 -13.42
C SER A 326 -14.59 2.96 -13.30
N ARG A 327 -14.65 3.56 -12.11
CA ARG A 327 -14.02 4.84 -11.76
C ARG A 327 -12.53 4.65 -11.48
N ARG A 328 -11.78 5.75 -11.42
CA ARG A 328 -10.36 5.75 -11.03
C ARG A 328 -10.20 5.45 -9.54
N TYR A 329 -11.00 6.10 -8.72
CA TYR A 329 -11.10 5.91 -7.26
C TYR A 329 -12.54 5.59 -6.85
N PRO A 330 -12.78 5.14 -5.62
CA PRO A 330 -14.15 4.94 -5.13
C PRO A 330 -15.04 6.17 -5.26
N TRP A 331 -14.53 7.35 -4.93
CA TRP A 331 -15.28 8.62 -4.99
C TRP A 331 -15.45 9.20 -6.39
N GLY A 332 -14.66 8.77 -7.36
CA GLY A 332 -14.70 9.30 -8.73
C GLY A 332 -13.33 9.27 -9.41
N ASP A 333 -13.14 10.21 -10.33
CA ASP A 333 -11.90 10.31 -11.11
C ASP A 333 -10.98 11.44 -10.59
N GLU A 334 -11.40 12.21 -9.59
CA GLU A 334 -10.63 13.28 -8.96
C GLU A 334 -9.47 12.72 -8.13
N ASP A 335 -8.35 13.45 -8.09
CA ASP A 335 -7.21 13.08 -7.26
C ASP A 335 -7.55 13.02 -5.78
N PRO A 336 -6.83 12.18 -5.00
CA PRO A 336 -7.05 12.10 -3.57
C PRO A 336 -6.87 13.44 -2.87
N ALA A 337 -7.90 13.86 -2.15
CA ALA A 337 -7.90 15.03 -1.28
C ALA A 337 -7.99 14.59 0.20
N PRO A 338 -7.63 15.47 1.16
CA PRO A 338 -7.62 15.12 2.58
C PRO A 338 -8.96 14.66 3.17
N HIS A 339 -10.08 14.90 2.49
CA HIS A 339 -11.42 14.46 2.90
C HIS A 339 -11.86 13.12 2.26
N HIS A 340 -11.07 12.56 1.33
CA HIS A 340 -11.36 11.31 0.66
C HIS A 340 -10.81 10.09 1.39
N ALA A 341 -9.57 10.18 1.91
CA ALA A 341 -8.87 9.03 2.47
C ALA A 341 -7.76 9.44 3.44
N ASN A 342 -7.42 8.54 4.36
CA ASN A 342 -6.25 8.64 5.22
C ASN A 342 -5.01 8.16 4.46
N LEU A 343 -4.23 9.08 3.96
CA LEU A 343 -3.01 8.86 3.18
C LEU A 343 -1.89 9.78 3.65
N GLY A 344 -0.66 9.53 3.21
CA GLY A 344 0.49 10.41 3.43
C GLY A 344 1.20 10.26 4.77
N GLY A 345 0.79 9.33 5.62
CA GLY A 345 1.54 8.94 6.82
C GLY A 345 1.49 9.91 8.00
N SER A 346 0.75 11.01 7.94
CA SER A 346 0.83 12.08 8.94
C SER A 346 0.28 11.69 10.32
N ALA A 347 -0.74 10.86 10.37
CA ALA A 347 -1.38 10.42 11.62
C ALA A 347 -0.67 9.23 12.29
N LEU A 348 0.22 8.54 11.56
CA LEU A 348 0.93 7.32 11.99
C LEU A 348 -0.02 6.22 12.51
N ARG A 349 -1.26 6.19 12.05
CA ARG A 349 -2.29 5.23 12.45
C ARG A 349 -3.50 5.25 11.50
N PRO A 350 -4.30 4.17 11.46
CA PRO A 350 -5.60 4.21 10.80
C PRO A 350 -6.57 5.19 11.47
N SER A 351 -7.57 5.63 10.74
CA SER A 351 -8.70 6.40 11.26
C SER A 351 -9.77 5.47 11.83
N PRO A 352 -10.64 5.95 12.72
CA PRO A 352 -11.81 5.18 13.16
C PRO A 352 -12.60 4.65 11.96
N ALA A 353 -13.03 3.40 12.00
CA ALA A 353 -13.78 2.78 10.91
C ALA A 353 -15.12 3.49 10.67
N GLY A 354 -15.41 3.77 9.40
CA GLY A 354 -16.53 4.62 8.99
C GLY A 354 -16.16 6.07 8.70
N SER A 355 -14.91 6.47 8.95
CA SER A 355 -14.38 7.79 8.57
C SER A 355 -14.42 8.01 7.05
N TYR A 356 -14.17 9.24 6.62
CA TYR A 356 -14.10 9.66 5.22
C TYR A 356 -15.35 9.34 4.40
N PRO A 357 -16.52 9.88 4.77
CA PRO A 357 -17.74 9.65 3.99
C PRO A 357 -17.64 10.13 2.53
N GLY A 358 -16.80 11.15 2.26
CA GLY A 358 -16.50 11.61 0.90
C GLY A 358 -15.67 10.63 0.06
N GLY A 359 -15.06 9.63 0.68
CA GLY A 359 -14.29 8.57 0.02
C GLY A 359 -15.08 7.29 -0.27
N ALA A 360 -16.39 7.30 -0.05
CA ALA A 360 -17.24 6.13 -0.27
C ALA A 360 -17.32 5.74 -1.75
N SER A 361 -17.43 4.44 -2.02
CA SER A 361 -17.68 3.93 -3.38
C SER A 361 -19.12 4.22 -3.83
N PRO A 362 -19.45 4.04 -5.12
CA PRO A 362 -20.83 4.21 -5.61
C PRO A 362 -21.85 3.33 -4.91
N LEU A 363 -21.38 2.22 -4.33
CA LEU A 363 -22.20 1.26 -3.58
C LEU A 363 -22.26 1.59 -2.08
N GLY A 364 -21.56 2.63 -1.61
CA GLY A 364 -21.52 3.04 -0.21
C GLY A 364 -20.48 2.34 0.66
N VAL A 365 -19.57 1.57 0.08
CA VAL A 365 -18.46 0.95 0.82
C VAL A 365 -17.42 2.02 1.15
N ARG A 366 -16.94 2.07 2.39
CA ARG A 366 -16.04 3.10 2.90
C ARG A 366 -14.62 2.60 3.12
N GLN A 367 -13.66 3.52 3.15
CA GLN A 367 -12.26 3.27 3.47
C GLN A 367 -11.65 2.14 2.63
N LEU A 368 -12.03 2.09 1.34
CA LEU A 368 -11.42 1.18 0.36
C LEU A 368 -10.05 1.70 -0.11
N ILE A 369 -9.75 2.97 0.14
CA ILE A 369 -8.47 3.61 -0.14
C ILE A 369 -7.94 4.19 1.17
N GLY A 370 -6.66 3.92 1.47
CA GLY A 370 -6.00 4.35 2.69
C GLY A 370 -6.31 3.48 3.90
N ASP A 371 -5.97 3.96 5.08
CA ASP A 371 -6.08 3.30 6.39
C ASP A 371 -5.29 2.00 6.51
N VAL A 372 -5.69 0.90 5.91
CA VAL A 372 -4.95 -0.36 5.93
C VAL A 372 -4.93 -1.01 4.54
N TRP A 373 -3.81 -1.59 4.15
CA TRP A 373 -3.80 -2.54 3.05
C TRP A 373 -4.74 -3.68 3.37
N GLU A 374 -5.62 -4.02 2.45
CA GLU A 374 -6.60 -5.08 2.67
C GLU A 374 -6.19 -6.38 1.99
N TRP A 375 -5.97 -7.43 2.80
CA TRP A 375 -5.78 -8.78 2.30
C TRP A 375 -7.02 -9.28 1.56
N VAL A 376 -6.82 -9.79 0.35
CA VAL A 376 -7.86 -10.50 -0.40
C VAL A 376 -7.51 -11.98 -0.52
N SER A 377 -8.46 -12.81 -0.93
CA SER A 377 -8.25 -14.26 -1.04
C SER A 377 -7.34 -14.66 -2.21
N SER A 378 -7.19 -13.79 -3.21
CA SER A 378 -6.49 -14.06 -4.46
C SER A 378 -4.98 -14.18 -4.29
N ASP A 379 -4.37 -15.12 -5.02
CA ASP A 379 -2.94 -15.15 -5.26
C ASP A 379 -2.55 -14.02 -6.20
N PHE A 380 -1.29 -13.59 -6.14
CA PHE A 380 -0.78 -12.59 -7.07
C PHE A 380 -0.51 -13.25 -8.44
N ARG A 381 -1.40 -12.97 -9.39
CA ARG A 381 -1.38 -13.54 -10.75
C ARG A 381 -1.37 -12.43 -11.80
N PRO A 382 -0.78 -12.67 -13.00
CA PRO A 382 -0.89 -11.72 -14.09
C PRO A 382 -2.33 -11.58 -14.57
N TYR A 383 -2.70 -10.40 -15.02
CA TYR A 383 -3.95 -10.21 -15.75
C TYR A 383 -3.88 -10.81 -17.16
N PRO A 384 -5.02 -11.22 -17.76
CA PRO A 384 -5.05 -11.65 -19.16
C PRO A 384 -4.44 -10.59 -20.08
N GLY A 385 -3.43 -10.96 -20.86
CA GLY A 385 -2.72 -10.04 -21.75
C GLY A 385 -1.61 -9.22 -21.08
N PHE A 386 -1.20 -9.56 -19.85
CA PHE A 386 -0.07 -8.93 -19.16
C PHE A 386 1.20 -8.92 -20.03
N ASN A 387 1.92 -7.81 -19.97
CA ASN A 387 3.27 -7.66 -20.48
C ASN A 387 4.12 -6.93 -19.45
N ALA A 388 5.27 -7.49 -19.09
CA ALA A 388 6.20 -6.84 -18.18
C ALA A 388 6.67 -5.50 -18.73
N PHE A 389 6.64 -4.45 -17.91
CA PHE A 389 7.07 -3.10 -18.26
C PHE A 389 7.34 -2.25 -17.02
N PRO A 390 8.47 -1.51 -16.98
CA PRO A 390 9.53 -1.48 -17.98
C PRO A 390 10.55 -2.64 -17.85
N TYR A 391 10.47 -3.45 -16.80
CA TYR A 391 11.36 -4.59 -16.56
C TYR A 391 10.60 -5.73 -15.84
N GLN A 392 11.05 -6.97 -16.05
CA GLN A 392 10.37 -8.17 -15.54
C GLN A 392 10.36 -8.28 -14.02
N GLU A 393 11.43 -7.83 -13.41
CA GLU A 393 11.64 -7.94 -11.96
C GLU A 393 10.68 -7.08 -11.14
N TYR A 394 9.95 -6.15 -11.78
CA TYR A 394 8.97 -5.36 -11.06
C TYR A 394 7.80 -6.23 -10.56
N SER A 395 7.20 -7.06 -11.40
CA SER A 395 6.01 -7.85 -11.08
C SER A 395 6.11 -9.32 -11.45
N GLU A 396 6.62 -9.65 -12.64
CA GLU A 396 6.51 -10.98 -13.25
C GLU A 396 7.14 -12.08 -12.40
N VAL A 397 8.28 -11.81 -11.78
CA VAL A 397 9.02 -12.76 -10.92
C VAL A 397 8.27 -13.12 -9.63
N PHE A 398 7.26 -12.33 -9.24
CA PHE A 398 6.46 -12.56 -8.05
C PHE A 398 5.13 -13.26 -8.33
N PHE A 399 4.77 -13.47 -9.61
CA PHE A 399 3.53 -14.17 -9.91
C PHE A 399 3.59 -15.63 -9.48
N GLY A 400 2.55 -16.07 -8.81
CA GLY A 400 2.45 -17.44 -8.33
C GLY A 400 1.50 -17.60 -7.16
N SER A 401 1.65 -18.68 -6.42
CA SER A 401 0.84 -19.00 -5.23
C SER A 401 1.50 -18.60 -3.91
N ASP A 402 2.75 -18.12 -3.96
CA ASP A 402 3.50 -17.77 -2.75
C ASP A 402 3.10 -16.42 -2.16
N TYR A 403 2.55 -15.55 -3.00
CA TYR A 403 2.12 -14.20 -2.62
C TYR A 403 0.61 -14.06 -2.67
N LYS A 404 0.09 -13.34 -1.70
CA LYS A 404 -1.30 -12.89 -1.65
C LYS A 404 -1.41 -11.42 -1.99
N VAL A 405 -2.50 -11.05 -2.64
CA VAL A 405 -2.75 -9.67 -3.05
C VAL A 405 -3.25 -8.85 -1.87
N LEU A 406 -2.80 -7.60 -1.83
CA LEU A 406 -3.23 -6.53 -0.95
C LEU A 406 -3.76 -5.37 -1.79
N ARG A 407 -4.85 -4.76 -1.36
CA ARG A 407 -5.53 -3.69 -2.10
C ARG A 407 -5.73 -2.45 -1.23
N GLY A 408 -5.92 -1.30 -1.89
CA GLY A 408 -6.42 -0.07 -1.31
C GLY A 408 -5.37 0.89 -0.73
N GLY A 409 -4.18 0.45 -0.43
CA GLY A 409 -3.18 1.28 0.26
C GLY A 409 -3.43 1.38 1.76
N SER A 410 -2.41 1.76 2.51
CA SER A 410 -2.51 2.05 3.93
C SER A 410 -2.46 3.56 4.20
N TRP A 411 -2.70 3.98 5.44
CA TRP A 411 -2.48 5.36 5.89
C TRP A 411 -1.04 5.85 5.61
N ALA A 412 -0.09 4.93 5.45
CA ALA A 412 1.31 5.23 5.20
C ALA A 412 1.63 5.51 3.74
N VAL A 413 0.75 5.16 2.80
CA VAL A 413 0.96 5.34 1.35
C VAL A 413 0.73 6.80 0.96
N ASP A 414 1.56 7.31 0.03
CA ASP A 414 1.32 8.62 -0.59
C ASP A 414 0.26 8.53 -1.70
N PRO A 415 -0.55 9.58 -1.92
CA PRO A 415 -1.51 9.61 -3.04
C PRO A 415 -0.95 9.22 -4.40
N ALA A 416 0.33 9.52 -4.69
CA ALA A 416 0.97 9.17 -5.96
C ALA A 416 1.09 7.64 -6.18
N ALA A 417 1.18 6.87 -5.09
CA ALA A 417 1.31 5.41 -5.11
C ALA A 417 0.01 4.71 -4.68
N CYS A 418 -1.14 5.33 -4.92
CA CYS A 418 -2.42 4.79 -4.51
C CYS A 418 -3.51 5.11 -5.55
N ARG A 419 -4.28 4.11 -5.97
CA ARG A 419 -5.47 4.22 -6.83
C ARG A 419 -6.29 2.95 -6.74
N GLY A 420 -7.50 2.98 -7.28
CA GLY A 420 -8.41 1.83 -7.21
C GLY A 420 -7.91 0.58 -7.93
N THR A 421 -6.97 0.71 -8.86
CA THR A 421 -6.34 -0.41 -9.59
C THR A 421 -5.02 -0.86 -8.99
N PHE A 422 -4.41 -0.07 -8.09
CA PHE A 422 -3.10 -0.38 -7.53
C PHE A 422 -3.09 -1.73 -6.83
N ARG A 423 -2.09 -2.54 -7.12
CA ARG A 423 -1.91 -3.90 -6.58
C ARG A 423 -0.63 -3.96 -5.77
N ASN A 424 -0.72 -4.44 -4.55
CA ASN A 424 0.42 -4.81 -3.73
C ASN A 424 0.34 -6.30 -3.41
N TRP A 425 1.45 -6.89 -3.00
CA TRP A 425 1.52 -8.32 -2.65
C TRP A 425 2.59 -8.55 -1.59
N ASP A 426 2.35 -9.57 -0.77
CA ASP A 426 3.38 -10.05 0.17
C ASP A 426 3.14 -11.52 0.50
N TYR A 427 4.11 -12.15 1.13
CA TYR A 427 3.95 -13.50 1.67
C TYR A 427 2.81 -13.53 2.69
N PRO A 428 1.99 -14.62 2.72
CA PRO A 428 0.83 -14.73 3.60
C PRO A 428 1.15 -14.71 5.09
N ILE A 429 2.42 -14.77 5.48
CA ILE A 429 2.92 -14.74 6.86
C ILE A 429 3.33 -13.33 7.33
N ARG A 430 3.32 -12.34 6.45
CA ARG A 430 3.82 -10.99 6.77
C ARG A 430 2.86 -10.22 7.68
N ARG A 431 3.40 -9.61 8.73
CA ARG A 431 2.65 -8.85 9.76
C ARG A 431 3.25 -7.47 10.06
N GLN A 432 4.46 -7.16 9.57
CA GLN A 432 5.13 -5.89 9.80
C GLN A 432 4.58 -4.76 8.91
N ILE A 433 3.89 -5.09 7.84
CA ILE A 433 3.21 -4.15 6.96
C ILE A 433 1.92 -3.64 7.59
N PHE A 434 1.40 -2.52 7.13
CA PHE A 434 0.19 -1.89 7.64
C PHE A 434 -1.06 -2.52 7.02
N SER A 435 -1.21 -3.84 7.21
CA SER A 435 -2.26 -4.65 6.61
C SER A 435 -3.36 -5.01 7.58
N GLY A 436 -4.58 -4.90 7.12
CA GLY A 436 -5.82 -5.38 7.71
C GLY A 436 -6.67 -6.08 6.65
N PHE A 437 -7.99 -6.06 6.75
CA PHE A 437 -8.89 -6.70 5.81
C PHE A 437 -10.35 -6.32 6.06
N ARG A 438 -11.19 -6.66 5.09
CA ARG A 438 -12.65 -6.75 5.26
C ARG A 438 -13.14 -8.12 4.82
N THR A 439 -14.38 -8.48 5.19
CA THR A 439 -14.93 -9.78 4.83
C THR A 439 -16.05 -9.65 3.79
N ALA A 440 -16.33 -10.77 3.12
CA ALA A 440 -17.41 -10.92 2.17
C ALA A 440 -18.19 -12.22 2.41
N ARG A 441 -19.37 -12.34 1.81
CA ARG A 441 -20.13 -13.58 1.71
C ARG A 441 -20.86 -13.65 0.39
N ASP A 442 -21.11 -14.85 -0.07
CA ASP A 442 -21.90 -15.02 -1.29
C ASP A 442 -23.34 -14.55 -1.08
N ALA A 443 -23.92 -13.92 -2.09
CA ALA A 443 -25.33 -13.60 -2.08
C ALA A 443 -26.15 -14.85 -2.44
N GLY A 444 -27.20 -15.10 -1.66
CA GLY A 444 -28.13 -16.18 -1.95
C GLY A 444 -28.95 -15.90 -3.23
N PRO A 445 -29.49 -16.95 -3.88
CA PRO A 445 -30.27 -16.78 -5.12
C PRO A 445 -31.48 -15.84 -5.00
N ALA A 446 -32.03 -15.66 -3.81
CA ALA A 446 -33.14 -14.75 -3.52
C ALA A 446 -32.70 -13.29 -3.30
N GLU A 447 -31.43 -13.05 -3.02
CA GLU A 447 -30.85 -11.72 -2.71
C GLU A 447 -30.36 -10.99 -3.96
N VAL A 448 -30.23 -11.70 -5.09
CA VAL A 448 -29.66 -11.20 -6.38
C VAL A 448 -30.76 -10.82 -7.39
N ARG A 449 -32.05 -10.93 -7.01
CA ARG A 449 -33.19 -10.64 -7.89
C ARG A 449 -33.69 -9.20 -7.81
#